data_387d0ebe24adb7679131dbd9c3e421ce
#
_entry.id   387d0ebe24adb7679131dbd9c3e421ce
#
_cell.length_a   1.000
_cell.length_b   1.000
_cell.length_c   1.000
_cell.angle_alpha   90.00
_cell.angle_beta   90.00
_cell.angle_gamma   90.00
#
_symmetry.space_group_name_H-M   'P 1'
#
loop_
_entity.id
_entity.type
_entity.pdbx_description
1 polymer ?
#
loop_
_entity_poly.entity_id
_entity_poly.type
_entity_poly.pdbx_seq_one_letter_code
_entity_poly.pdbx_strand_id
1 'polypeptide(L)'
;MKKLMITVLLLTIVILLISASSLSKHLIILFFIGNLSSFVGTLAGGGGLITLPAMMLIGIPIQTSIATNKFSSGIAAVSSVFYLIHHKQLSIKTIIPHLFVAFLGGIGGALVTAQLSENTMNMFAIILLSIALVVTFKNKGWVERAQCGHHESAKNRWTPFILFSIAAYDGGFGPGSSTFGILYYMNKQLTYLKAVQLTRVLIFGSCVGAFIIFYQTGFLQWSYAIAMACGSIIGSQIGLLVLPKVPLKIAKSLLITIMCFLITQMVYKII
;
A
#
# COMPACT_ATOMS: atom_id res chain seq x y z
N MET A 1 -13.23 13.28 -19.76
CA MET A 1 -13.81 14.35 -18.95
C MET A 1 -15.15 14.00 -18.33
N LYS A 2 -16.22 13.62 -19.09
CA LYS A 2 -17.54 13.30 -18.50
C LYS A 2 -17.51 12.20 -17.42
N LYS A 3 -16.78 11.10 -17.60
CA LYS A 3 -16.67 10.02 -16.59
C LYS A 3 -15.98 10.49 -15.31
N LEU A 4 -14.93 11.31 -15.42
CA LEU A 4 -14.23 11.89 -14.26
C LEU A 4 -15.17 12.83 -13.47
N MET A 5 -15.97 13.63 -14.20
CA MET A 5 -16.94 14.53 -13.61
C MET A 5 -18.08 13.79 -12.87
N ILE A 6 -18.55 12.68 -13.42
CA ILE A 6 -19.56 11.82 -12.78
C ILE A 6 -18.98 11.15 -11.52
N THR A 7 -17.73 10.70 -11.58
CA THR A 7 -17.05 10.09 -10.41
C THR A 7 -16.85 11.13 -9.30
N VAL A 8 -16.45 12.35 -9.64
CA VAL A 8 -16.30 13.46 -8.68
C VAL A 8 -17.66 13.86 -8.11
N LEU A 9 -18.73 13.91 -8.93
CA LEU A 9 -20.07 14.25 -8.47
C LEU A 9 -20.66 13.17 -7.54
N LEU A 10 -20.51 11.90 -7.87
CA LEU A 10 -20.91 10.79 -6.99
C LEU A 10 -20.15 10.85 -5.66
N LEU A 11 -18.89 11.23 -5.70
CA LEU A 11 -18.05 11.35 -4.52
C LEU A 11 -18.46 12.53 -3.62
N THR A 12 -18.79 13.68 -4.21
CA THR A 12 -19.30 14.82 -3.44
C THR A 12 -20.65 14.51 -2.80
N ILE A 13 -21.51 13.75 -3.47
CA ILE A 13 -22.79 13.27 -2.93
C ILE A 13 -22.55 12.32 -1.74
N VAL A 14 -21.63 11.37 -1.86
CA VAL A 14 -21.26 10.45 -0.79
C VAL A 14 -20.67 11.22 0.42
N ILE A 15 -19.83 12.21 0.18
CA ILE A 15 -19.27 13.08 1.24
C ILE A 15 -20.37 13.90 1.93
N LEU A 16 -21.31 14.46 1.18
CA LEU A 16 -22.45 15.19 1.72
C LEU A 16 -23.41 14.30 2.53
N LEU A 17 -23.64 13.07 2.10
CA LEU A 17 -24.45 12.10 2.85
C LEU A 17 -23.77 11.63 4.15
N ILE A 18 -22.43 11.63 4.19
CA ILE A 18 -21.64 11.29 5.37
C ILE A 18 -21.57 12.46 6.35
N SER A 19 -21.77 13.72 5.92
CA SER A 19 -21.54 14.93 6.72
C SER A 19 -22.61 15.23 7.80
N ALA A 20 -23.62 14.39 7.96
CA ALA A 20 -24.79 14.68 8.82
C ALA A 20 -24.68 14.21 10.30
N SER A 21 -23.56 13.60 10.76
CA SER A 21 -23.42 13.12 12.14
C SER A 21 -21.99 13.28 12.69
N SER A 22 -21.81 13.25 14.03
CA SER A 22 -20.48 13.35 14.68
C SER A 22 -19.51 12.22 14.29
N LEU A 23 -20.00 11.08 13.82
CA LEU A 23 -19.27 10.00 13.19
C LEU A 23 -18.60 10.47 11.89
N SER A 24 -19.11 11.54 11.28
CA SER A 24 -18.67 12.05 9.98
C SER A 24 -17.24 12.59 9.96
N LYS A 25 -16.73 13.18 11.04
CA LYS A 25 -15.36 13.74 11.08
C LYS A 25 -14.29 12.66 10.90
N HIS A 26 -14.40 11.54 11.62
CA HIS A 26 -13.46 10.43 11.48
C HIS A 26 -13.52 9.80 10.09
N LEU A 27 -14.71 9.65 9.51
CA LEU A 27 -14.87 9.08 8.17
C LEU A 27 -14.28 9.98 7.09
N ILE A 28 -14.46 11.29 7.19
CA ILE A 28 -13.84 12.26 6.28
C ILE A 28 -12.32 12.24 6.39
N ILE A 29 -11.78 12.21 7.60
CA ILE A 29 -10.33 12.11 7.82
C ILE A 29 -9.79 10.81 7.23
N LEU A 30 -10.46 9.67 7.44
CA LEU A 30 -10.08 8.38 6.88
C LEU A 30 -10.11 8.37 5.34
N PHE A 31 -11.09 9.02 4.74
CA PHE A 31 -11.14 9.19 3.29
C PHE A 31 -9.89 9.93 2.77
N PHE A 32 -9.50 11.05 3.40
CA PHE A 32 -8.31 11.79 3.01
C PHE A 32 -7.02 11.03 3.30
N ILE A 33 -6.93 10.30 4.42
CA ILE A 33 -5.81 9.40 4.73
C ILE A 33 -5.69 8.34 3.62
N GLY A 34 -6.80 7.69 3.24
CA GLY A 34 -6.84 6.70 2.18
C GLY A 34 -6.40 7.29 0.84
N ASN A 35 -6.89 8.48 0.49
CA ASN A 35 -6.53 9.16 -0.76
C ASN A 35 -5.02 9.47 -0.81
N LEU A 36 -4.50 10.16 0.20
CA LEU A 36 -3.09 10.55 0.25
C LEU A 36 -2.16 9.33 0.32
N SER A 37 -2.48 8.37 1.18
CA SER A 37 -1.66 7.17 1.35
C SER A 37 -1.61 6.32 0.09
N SER A 38 -2.73 6.15 -0.61
CA SER A 38 -2.77 5.38 -1.86
C SER A 38 -2.12 6.13 -3.02
N PHE A 39 -2.24 7.45 -3.08
CA PHE A 39 -1.52 8.27 -4.05
C PHE A 39 0.00 8.12 -3.90
N VAL A 40 0.51 8.39 -2.69
CA VAL A 40 1.95 8.25 -2.39
C VAL A 40 2.39 6.80 -2.53
N GLY A 41 1.59 5.85 -2.05
CA GLY A 41 1.84 4.43 -2.15
C GLY A 41 1.94 3.94 -3.59
N THR A 42 1.20 4.55 -4.52
CA THR A 42 1.31 4.24 -5.95
C THR A 42 2.58 4.82 -6.56
N LEU A 43 2.97 6.03 -6.17
CA LEU A 43 4.17 6.67 -6.70
C LEU A 43 5.47 6.10 -6.11
N ALA A 44 5.53 5.85 -4.82
CA ALA A 44 6.77 5.56 -4.12
C ALA A 44 6.77 4.25 -3.32
N GLY A 45 5.62 3.59 -3.22
CA GLY A 45 5.51 2.32 -2.52
C GLY A 45 5.30 2.43 -0.99
N GLY A 46 5.00 3.60 -0.46
CA GLY A 46 4.92 3.85 0.98
C GLY A 46 3.50 4.01 1.58
N GLY A 47 2.44 3.53 0.92
CA GLY A 47 1.06 3.76 1.37
C GLY A 47 0.81 3.37 2.84
N GLY A 48 1.16 2.15 3.23
CA GLY A 48 1.00 1.66 4.60
C GLY A 48 1.83 2.42 5.65
N LEU A 49 2.93 3.07 5.22
CA LEU A 49 3.75 3.92 6.08
C LEU A 49 3.01 5.20 6.50
N ILE A 50 2.05 5.65 5.72
CA ILE A 50 1.21 6.82 6.02
C ILE A 50 -0.03 6.37 6.77
N THR A 51 -0.68 5.31 6.28
CA THR A 51 -1.99 4.87 6.78
C THR A 51 -1.96 4.51 8.25
N LEU A 52 -1.04 3.60 8.66
CA LEU A 52 -1.06 3.07 10.03
C LEU A 52 -0.79 4.16 11.06
N PRO A 53 0.30 4.95 10.97
CA PRO A 53 0.52 6.02 11.93
C PRO A 53 -0.58 7.08 11.93
N ALA A 54 -1.10 7.45 10.75
CA ALA A 54 -2.17 8.45 10.68
C ALA A 54 -3.45 7.97 11.37
N MET A 55 -3.82 6.70 11.22
CA MET A 55 -4.96 6.11 11.92
C MET A 55 -4.72 6.03 13.43
N MET A 56 -3.52 5.62 13.85
CA MET A 56 -3.16 5.57 15.26
C MET A 56 -3.16 6.97 15.91
N LEU A 57 -2.77 8.01 15.19
CA LEU A 57 -2.81 9.41 15.68
C LEU A 57 -4.23 9.89 15.96
N ILE A 58 -5.21 9.46 15.18
CA ILE A 58 -6.63 9.78 15.45
C ILE A 58 -7.29 8.84 16.45
N GLY A 59 -6.49 7.99 17.14
CA GLY A 59 -6.95 7.13 18.23
C GLY A 59 -7.50 5.77 17.81
N ILE A 60 -7.31 5.34 16.56
CA ILE A 60 -7.74 4.01 16.12
C ILE A 60 -6.70 2.98 16.54
N PRO A 61 -7.10 1.87 17.22
CA PRO A 61 -6.19 0.79 17.61
C PRO A 61 -5.44 0.21 16.41
N ILE A 62 -4.19 -0.26 16.64
CA ILE A 62 -3.33 -0.76 15.55
C ILE A 62 -3.95 -1.95 14.81
N GLN A 63 -4.63 -2.85 15.52
CA GLN A 63 -5.30 -4.01 14.92
C GLN A 63 -6.38 -3.59 13.94
N THR A 64 -7.26 -2.67 14.35
CA THR A 64 -8.28 -2.07 13.49
C THR A 64 -7.66 -1.30 12.33
N SER A 65 -6.55 -0.60 12.58
CA SER A 65 -5.82 0.14 11.55
C SER A 65 -5.25 -0.79 10.49
N ILE A 66 -4.66 -1.93 10.88
CA ILE A 66 -4.13 -2.93 9.95
C ILE A 66 -5.28 -3.56 9.16
N ALA A 67 -6.34 -4.03 9.81
CA ALA A 67 -7.49 -4.64 9.14
C ALA A 67 -8.12 -3.67 8.10
N THR A 68 -8.34 -2.43 8.50
CA THR A 68 -8.86 -1.35 7.63
C THR A 68 -7.92 -1.06 6.46
N ASN A 69 -6.61 -0.99 6.72
CA ASN A 69 -5.60 -0.77 5.68
C ASN A 69 -5.56 -1.92 4.68
N LYS A 70 -5.66 -3.20 5.12
CA LYS A 70 -5.68 -4.34 4.20
C LYS A 70 -6.88 -4.31 3.27
N PHE A 71 -8.06 -4.01 3.80
CA PHE A 71 -9.25 -3.85 2.98
C PHE A 71 -9.09 -2.71 1.97
N SER A 72 -8.78 -1.51 2.43
CA SER A 72 -8.71 -0.31 1.58
C SER A 72 -7.58 -0.38 0.54
N SER A 73 -6.39 -0.87 0.94
CA SER A 73 -5.26 -1.09 0.03
C SER A 73 -5.54 -2.21 -0.98
N GLY A 74 -6.25 -3.27 -0.55
CA GLY A 74 -6.71 -4.34 -1.43
C GLY A 74 -7.63 -3.80 -2.53
N ILE A 75 -8.66 -3.05 -2.16
CA ILE A 75 -9.60 -2.43 -3.13
C ILE A 75 -8.86 -1.44 -4.06
N ALA A 76 -7.96 -0.63 -3.54
CA ALA A 76 -7.15 0.27 -4.35
C ALA A 76 -6.23 -0.49 -5.33
N ALA A 77 -5.66 -1.61 -4.89
CA ALA A 77 -4.82 -2.46 -5.74
C ALA A 77 -5.63 -3.18 -6.82
N VAL A 78 -6.84 -3.70 -6.50
CA VAL A 78 -7.79 -4.23 -7.49
C VAL A 78 -8.06 -3.20 -8.57
N SER A 79 -8.44 -1.97 -8.16
CA SER A 79 -8.70 -0.87 -9.09
C SER A 79 -7.48 -0.55 -9.96
N SER A 80 -6.27 -0.57 -9.37
CA SER A 80 -5.02 -0.37 -10.09
C SER A 80 -4.75 -1.47 -11.11
N VAL A 81 -4.88 -2.75 -10.70
CA VAL A 81 -4.64 -3.90 -11.58
C VAL A 81 -5.65 -3.94 -12.72
N PHE A 82 -6.92 -3.64 -12.44
CA PHE A 82 -7.95 -3.52 -13.48
C PHE A 82 -7.59 -2.45 -14.51
N TYR A 83 -7.15 -1.27 -14.06
CA TYR A 83 -6.67 -0.21 -14.96
C TYR A 83 -5.52 -0.69 -15.85
N LEU A 84 -4.51 -1.37 -15.25
CA LEU A 84 -3.34 -1.85 -15.97
C LEU A 84 -3.67 -2.93 -17.01
N ILE A 85 -4.62 -3.81 -16.72
CA ILE A 85 -5.12 -4.82 -17.67
C ILE A 85 -5.88 -4.14 -18.80
N HIS A 86 -6.81 -3.23 -18.48
CA HIS A 86 -7.63 -2.54 -19.47
C HIS A 86 -6.79 -1.73 -20.47
N HIS A 87 -5.71 -1.11 -20.01
CA HIS A 87 -4.77 -0.36 -20.85
C HIS A 87 -3.66 -1.25 -21.44
N LYS A 88 -3.78 -2.57 -21.38
CA LYS A 88 -2.81 -3.55 -21.93
C LYS A 88 -1.37 -3.36 -21.42
N GLN A 89 -1.19 -2.77 -20.25
CA GLN A 89 0.13 -2.55 -19.64
C GLN A 89 0.67 -3.79 -18.94
N LEU A 90 -0.22 -4.69 -18.49
CA LEU A 90 0.12 -6.00 -17.92
C LEU A 90 -0.72 -7.10 -18.56
N SER A 91 -0.10 -8.25 -18.81
CA SER A 91 -0.80 -9.44 -19.30
C SER A 91 -1.29 -10.30 -18.13
N ILE A 92 -2.45 -10.93 -18.29
CA ILE A 92 -3.04 -11.84 -17.31
C ILE A 92 -2.08 -13.01 -17.01
N LYS A 93 -1.36 -13.50 -18.01
CA LYS A 93 -0.37 -14.57 -17.84
C LYS A 93 0.76 -14.19 -16.87
N THR A 94 1.13 -12.91 -16.83
CA THR A 94 2.14 -12.41 -15.89
C THR A 94 1.54 -12.19 -14.50
N ILE A 95 0.26 -11.78 -14.41
CA ILE A 95 -0.40 -11.43 -13.15
C ILE A 95 -0.65 -12.67 -12.28
N ILE A 96 -1.20 -13.75 -12.86
CA ILE A 96 -1.67 -14.93 -12.10
C ILE A 96 -0.60 -15.53 -11.19
N PRO A 97 0.63 -15.82 -11.65
CA PRO A 97 1.64 -16.43 -10.78
C PRO A 97 2.04 -15.53 -9.60
N HIS A 98 2.17 -14.22 -9.86
CA HIS A 98 2.52 -13.24 -8.82
C HIS A 98 1.39 -13.08 -7.80
N LEU A 99 0.14 -13.05 -8.28
CA LEU A 99 -1.05 -12.95 -7.45
C LEU A 99 -1.19 -14.14 -6.51
N PHE A 100 -1.00 -15.36 -7.03
CA PHE A 100 -1.13 -16.59 -6.24
C PHE A 100 -0.08 -16.67 -5.14
N VAL A 101 1.18 -16.40 -5.45
CA VAL A 101 2.27 -16.38 -4.46
C VAL A 101 2.03 -15.31 -3.41
N ALA A 102 1.57 -14.12 -3.84
CA ALA A 102 1.27 -13.02 -2.94
C ALA A 102 0.06 -13.32 -2.05
N PHE A 103 -0.96 -13.97 -2.57
CA PHE A 103 -2.14 -14.37 -1.79
C PHE A 103 -1.77 -15.32 -0.65
N LEU A 104 -0.98 -16.36 -0.95
CA LEU A 104 -0.49 -17.30 0.07
C LEU A 104 0.41 -16.61 1.10
N GLY A 105 1.30 -15.73 0.64
CA GLY A 105 2.14 -14.92 1.52
C GLY A 105 1.28 -14.04 2.43
N GLY A 106 0.29 -13.36 1.88
CA GLY A 106 -0.64 -12.52 2.64
C GLY A 106 -1.38 -13.25 3.75
N ILE A 107 -1.89 -14.45 3.46
CA ILE A 107 -2.49 -15.33 4.48
C ILE A 107 -1.47 -15.66 5.57
N GLY A 108 -0.29 -16.15 5.19
CA GLY A 108 0.75 -16.53 6.16
C GLY A 108 1.17 -15.38 7.07
N GLY A 109 1.39 -14.19 6.52
CA GLY A 109 1.73 -13.01 7.31
C GLY A 109 0.61 -12.57 8.24
N ALA A 110 -0.63 -12.57 7.77
CA ALA A 110 -1.79 -12.19 8.58
C ALA A 110 -2.06 -13.18 9.72
N LEU A 111 -1.89 -14.50 9.50
CA LEU A 111 -2.03 -15.50 10.54
C LEU A 111 -1.05 -15.28 11.71
N VAL A 112 0.20 -14.95 11.40
CA VAL A 112 1.19 -14.63 12.43
C VAL A 112 0.80 -13.36 13.17
N THR A 113 0.44 -12.30 12.45
CA THR A 113 0.15 -10.99 13.03
C THR A 113 -1.14 -10.99 13.84
N ALA A 114 -2.17 -11.73 13.41
CA ALA A 114 -3.45 -11.82 14.11
C ALA A 114 -3.33 -12.42 15.53
N GLN A 115 -2.25 -13.15 15.81
CA GLN A 115 -1.99 -13.75 17.12
C GLN A 115 -1.17 -12.84 18.05
N LEU A 116 -0.65 -11.73 17.56
CA LEU A 116 0.20 -10.81 18.32
C LEU A 116 -0.65 -9.87 19.18
N SER A 117 -0.16 -9.61 20.40
CA SER A 117 -0.74 -8.57 21.26
C SER A 117 -0.51 -7.18 20.67
N GLU A 118 -1.35 -6.21 21.05
CA GLU A 118 -1.25 -4.83 20.55
C GLU A 118 0.12 -4.20 20.84
N ASN A 119 0.67 -4.41 22.03
CA ASN A 119 2.00 -3.90 22.41
C ASN A 119 3.11 -4.50 21.53
N THR A 120 3.05 -5.80 21.28
CA THR A 120 4.00 -6.49 20.40
C THR A 120 3.89 -5.97 18.98
N MET A 121 2.70 -5.76 18.47
CA MET A 121 2.46 -5.21 17.15
C MET A 121 3.02 -3.79 17.01
N ASN A 122 2.83 -2.93 18.03
CA ASN A 122 3.36 -1.57 18.03
C ASN A 122 4.89 -1.58 17.98
N MET A 123 5.54 -2.44 18.77
CA MET A 123 7.00 -2.58 18.78
C MET A 123 7.53 -3.06 17.41
N PHE A 124 6.92 -4.11 16.85
CA PHE A 124 7.29 -4.60 15.52
C PHE A 124 7.07 -3.55 14.44
N ALA A 125 5.97 -2.79 14.50
CA ALA A 125 5.70 -1.72 13.53
C ALA A 125 6.82 -0.67 13.53
N ILE A 126 7.31 -0.24 14.68
CA ILE A 126 8.40 0.74 14.79
C ILE A 126 9.71 0.18 14.25
N ILE A 127 10.07 -1.05 14.63
CA ILE A 127 11.29 -1.70 14.16
C ILE A 127 11.27 -1.83 12.62
N LEU A 128 10.16 -2.33 12.08
CA LEU A 128 10.02 -2.55 10.64
C LEU A 128 9.95 -1.24 9.85
N LEU A 129 9.31 -0.20 10.40
CA LEU A 129 9.32 1.15 9.83
C LEU A 129 10.74 1.72 9.79
N SER A 130 11.51 1.55 10.88
CA SER A 130 12.89 2.00 10.96
C SER A 130 13.79 1.27 9.96
N ILE A 131 13.62 -0.05 9.81
CA ILE A 131 14.33 -0.85 8.80
C ILE A 131 13.96 -0.38 7.38
N ALA A 132 12.68 -0.18 7.10
CA ALA A 132 12.22 0.30 5.80
C ALA A 132 12.80 1.68 5.46
N LEU A 133 12.91 2.56 6.46
CA LEU A 133 13.54 3.87 6.32
C LEU A 133 15.03 3.72 5.97
N VAL A 134 15.78 2.95 6.75
CA VAL A 134 17.23 2.70 6.52
C VAL A 134 17.47 2.12 5.13
N VAL A 135 16.68 1.13 4.71
CA VAL A 135 16.77 0.52 3.36
C VAL A 135 16.50 1.56 2.28
N THR A 136 15.50 2.42 2.47
CA THR A 136 15.15 3.50 1.51
C THR A 136 16.27 4.53 1.41
N PHE A 137 16.90 4.89 2.53
CA PHE A 137 18.04 5.84 2.54
C PHE A 137 19.30 5.27 1.89
N LYS A 138 19.69 4.04 2.27
CA LYS A 138 20.93 3.40 1.77
C LYS A 138 20.90 3.14 0.26
N ASN A 139 19.72 2.99 -0.34
CA ASN A 139 19.62 2.65 -1.75
C ASN A 139 19.75 3.90 -2.66
N LYS A 140 20.95 4.49 -2.67
CA LYS A 140 21.25 5.70 -3.47
C LYS A 140 21.14 5.47 -4.98
N GLY A 141 21.39 4.27 -5.48
CA GLY A 141 21.34 3.91 -6.91
C GLY A 141 19.93 3.73 -7.50
N TRP A 142 18.88 4.07 -6.79
CA TRP A 142 17.51 3.96 -7.26
C TRP A 142 17.25 4.75 -8.56
N VAL A 143 17.79 5.97 -8.60
CA VAL A 143 17.57 6.90 -9.72
C VAL A 143 18.32 6.45 -10.97
N GLU A 144 19.54 5.93 -10.80
CA GLU A 144 20.40 5.50 -11.90
C GLU A 144 19.88 4.18 -12.52
N ARG A 145 19.46 3.22 -11.71
CA ARG A 145 18.92 1.93 -12.19
C ARG A 145 17.57 2.07 -12.87
N ALA A 146 16.77 3.08 -12.54
CA ALA A 146 15.47 3.32 -13.14
C ALA A 146 15.56 3.74 -14.63
N GLN A 147 16.71 4.24 -15.05
CA GLN A 147 16.94 4.71 -16.43
C GLN A 147 17.50 3.63 -17.36
N CYS A 148 18.14 2.60 -16.80
CA CYS A 148 18.75 1.50 -17.55
C CYS A 148 17.78 0.33 -17.65
N GLY A 149 16.67 0.48 -18.38
CA GLY A 149 15.77 -0.63 -18.69
C GLY A 149 16.43 -1.61 -19.67
N HIS A 150 17.02 -2.70 -19.15
CA HIS A 150 17.47 -3.82 -19.96
C HIS A 150 16.64 -5.06 -19.62
N HIS A 151 16.50 -5.93 -20.62
CA HIS A 151 15.73 -7.16 -20.69
C HIS A 151 15.53 -7.94 -19.36
N GLU A 152 14.36 -8.60 -19.25
CA GLU A 152 14.02 -9.56 -18.18
C GLU A 152 15.22 -10.45 -17.83
N SER A 153 15.79 -10.23 -16.66
CA SER A 153 16.82 -11.10 -16.11
C SER A 153 16.25 -12.49 -15.90
N ALA A 154 17.04 -13.51 -16.26
CA ALA A 154 16.70 -14.92 -16.21
C ALA A 154 15.87 -15.30 -14.98
N LYS A 155 14.89 -16.21 -15.20
CA LYS A 155 13.99 -16.77 -14.19
C LYS A 155 14.80 -17.34 -13.01
N ASN A 156 14.96 -16.58 -11.94
CA ASN A 156 15.70 -17.03 -10.77
C ASN A 156 14.80 -17.97 -9.95
N ARG A 157 15.31 -19.12 -9.58
CA ARG A 157 14.62 -20.13 -8.77
C ARG A 157 14.09 -19.60 -7.44
N TRP A 158 14.72 -18.59 -6.88
CA TRP A 158 14.37 -17.95 -5.62
C TRP A 158 13.27 -16.85 -5.72
N THR A 159 12.87 -16.50 -6.94
CA THR A 159 11.85 -15.46 -7.16
C THR A 159 10.55 -15.70 -6.39
N PRO A 160 9.93 -16.91 -6.42
CA PRO A 160 8.68 -17.15 -5.70
C PRO A 160 8.83 -16.99 -4.18
N PHE A 161 9.95 -17.43 -3.63
CA PHE A 161 10.22 -17.35 -2.19
C PHE A 161 10.38 -15.88 -1.73
N ILE A 162 11.11 -15.07 -2.49
CA ILE A 162 11.29 -13.64 -2.17
C ILE A 162 9.95 -12.91 -2.26
N LEU A 163 9.17 -13.17 -3.31
CA LEU A 163 7.85 -12.56 -3.46
C LEU A 163 6.88 -12.99 -2.36
N PHE A 164 6.92 -14.26 -1.97
CA PHE A 164 6.16 -14.78 -0.83
C PHE A 164 6.55 -14.06 0.46
N SER A 165 7.85 -13.89 0.74
CA SER A 165 8.34 -13.21 1.94
C SER A 165 7.91 -11.73 1.99
N ILE A 166 8.00 -11.01 0.85
CA ILE A 166 7.53 -9.62 0.74
C ILE A 166 6.01 -9.56 0.96
N ALA A 167 5.27 -10.50 0.37
CA ALA A 167 3.83 -10.57 0.50
C ALA A 167 3.38 -10.98 1.91
N ALA A 168 4.12 -11.86 2.60
CA ALA A 168 3.88 -12.21 3.99
C ALA A 168 4.10 -11.01 4.91
N TYR A 169 5.19 -10.28 4.70
CA TYR A 169 5.42 -9.01 5.40
C TYR A 169 4.29 -7.99 5.11
N ASP A 170 3.89 -7.85 3.84
CA ASP A 170 2.76 -6.99 3.49
C ASP A 170 1.49 -7.45 4.19
N GLY A 171 1.14 -8.72 4.11
CA GLY A 171 -0.06 -9.30 4.70
C GLY A 171 -0.16 -9.08 6.20
N GLY A 172 0.95 -9.23 6.93
CA GLY A 172 1.01 -9.03 8.37
C GLY A 172 0.90 -7.56 8.77
N PHE A 173 1.88 -6.77 8.38
CA PHE A 173 1.99 -5.36 8.80
C PHE A 173 1.77 -4.38 7.65
N GLY A 174 2.49 -4.54 6.54
CA GLY A 174 2.36 -3.74 5.33
C GLY A 174 3.24 -2.50 5.20
N PRO A 175 3.67 -1.79 6.24
CA PRO A 175 4.43 -0.56 6.07
C PRO A 175 5.73 -0.77 5.27
N GLY A 176 5.88 -0.10 4.13
CA GLY A 176 7.07 -0.21 3.29
C GLY A 176 7.16 -1.46 2.40
N SER A 177 6.24 -2.40 2.48
CA SER A 177 6.23 -3.62 1.66
C SER A 177 6.30 -3.33 0.16
N SER A 178 5.54 -2.34 -0.28
CA SER A 178 5.56 -1.88 -1.67
C SER A 178 6.94 -1.37 -2.09
N THR A 179 7.68 -0.71 -1.19
CA THR A 179 9.05 -0.27 -1.45
C THR A 179 9.96 -1.47 -1.68
N PHE A 180 9.85 -2.52 -0.85
CA PHE A 180 10.60 -3.76 -1.06
C PHE A 180 10.24 -4.45 -2.38
N GLY A 181 8.96 -4.48 -2.75
CA GLY A 181 8.50 -5.01 -4.04
C GLY A 181 9.10 -4.24 -5.22
N ILE A 182 9.02 -2.92 -5.19
CA ILE A 182 9.61 -2.05 -6.23
C ILE A 182 11.12 -2.28 -6.33
N LEU A 183 11.83 -2.27 -5.19
CA LEU A 183 13.28 -2.53 -5.15
C LEU A 183 13.64 -3.90 -5.72
N TYR A 184 12.90 -4.93 -5.36
CA TYR A 184 13.11 -6.28 -5.88
C TYR A 184 13.00 -6.31 -7.41
N TYR A 185 11.92 -5.74 -7.97
CA TYR A 185 11.72 -5.74 -9.41
C TYR A 185 12.74 -4.85 -10.15
N MET A 186 13.15 -3.74 -9.55
CA MET A 186 14.23 -2.91 -10.10
C MET A 186 15.59 -3.62 -10.06
N ASN A 187 15.89 -4.41 -9.02
CA ASN A 187 17.08 -5.24 -8.98
C ASN A 187 17.06 -6.37 -10.02
N LYS A 188 15.89 -6.70 -10.55
CA LYS A 188 15.70 -7.57 -11.73
C LYS A 188 15.79 -6.81 -13.05
N GLN A 189 16.34 -5.60 -13.05
CA GLN A 189 16.54 -4.75 -14.21
C GLN A 189 15.25 -4.30 -14.93
N LEU A 190 14.11 -4.38 -14.23
CA LEU A 190 12.87 -3.80 -14.75
C LEU A 190 12.85 -2.29 -14.55
N THR A 191 12.23 -1.59 -15.49
CA THR A 191 12.00 -0.14 -15.34
C THR A 191 11.17 0.16 -14.10
N TYR A 192 11.34 1.34 -13.51
CA TYR A 192 10.57 1.77 -12.35
C TYR A 192 9.05 1.64 -12.56
N LEU A 193 8.57 2.06 -13.73
CA LEU A 193 7.15 1.95 -14.09
C LEU A 193 6.67 0.50 -14.01
N LYS A 194 7.43 -0.43 -14.61
CA LYS A 194 7.09 -1.86 -14.59
C LYS A 194 7.20 -2.46 -13.19
N ALA A 195 8.19 -2.04 -12.41
CA ALA A 195 8.36 -2.46 -11.02
C ALA A 195 7.17 -2.04 -10.16
N VAL A 196 6.70 -0.79 -10.28
CA VAL A 196 5.49 -0.31 -9.59
C VAL A 196 4.26 -1.12 -10.02
N GLN A 197 4.07 -1.35 -11.32
CA GLN A 197 2.93 -2.10 -11.85
C GLN A 197 2.86 -3.53 -11.27
N LEU A 198 3.98 -4.26 -11.29
CA LEU A 198 4.04 -5.61 -10.73
C LEU A 198 3.88 -5.63 -9.20
N THR A 199 4.39 -4.61 -8.52
CA THR A 199 4.17 -4.44 -7.08
C THR A 199 2.69 -4.25 -6.75
N ARG A 200 1.90 -3.58 -7.60
CA ARG A 200 0.44 -3.48 -7.41
C ARG A 200 -0.25 -4.84 -7.45
N VAL A 201 0.20 -5.74 -8.33
CA VAL A 201 -0.29 -7.13 -8.38
C VAL A 201 0.04 -7.86 -7.09
N LEU A 202 1.27 -7.70 -6.59
CA LEU A 202 1.71 -8.31 -5.34
C LEU A 202 0.87 -7.83 -4.15
N ILE A 203 0.64 -6.52 -4.02
CA ILE A 203 -0.21 -5.94 -2.97
C ILE A 203 -1.65 -6.42 -3.09
N PHE A 204 -2.19 -6.51 -4.30
CA PHE A 204 -3.54 -7.06 -4.50
C PHE A 204 -3.65 -8.46 -3.89
N GLY A 205 -2.74 -9.37 -4.26
CA GLY A 205 -2.77 -10.74 -3.74
C GLY A 205 -2.61 -10.80 -2.23
N SER A 206 -1.61 -10.13 -1.69
CA SER A 206 -1.32 -10.13 -0.25
C SER A 206 -2.44 -9.52 0.58
N CYS A 207 -3.02 -8.40 0.14
CA CYS A 207 -4.12 -7.75 0.84
C CYS A 207 -5.41 -8.59 0.82
N VAL A 208 -5.73 -9.27 -0.29
CA VAL A 208 -6.88 -10.18 -0.34
C VAL A 208 -6.67 -11.37 0.59
N GLY A 209 -5.48 -11.98 0.58
CA GLY A 209 -5.15 -13.07 1.50
C GLY A 209 -5.22 -12.64 2.97
N ALA A 210 -4.65 -11.50 3.30
CA ALA A 210 -4.65 -10.94 4.65
C ALA A 210 -6.05 -10.54 5.10
N PHE A 211 -6.87 -9.98 4.20
CA PHE A 211 -8.24 -9.58 4.52
C PHE A 211 -9.09 -10.74 5.01
N ILE A 212 -8.97 -11.93 4.40
CA ILE A 212 -9.71 -13.12 4.84
C ILE A 212 -9.43 -13.43 6.31
N ILE A 213 -8.18 -13.31 6.74
CA ILE A 213 -7.78 -13.58 8.13
C ILE A 213 -8.27 -12.46 9.05
N PHE A 214 -7.98 -11.19 8.72
CA PHE A 214 -8.39 -10.06 9.57
C PHE A 214 -9.91 -9.87 9.65
N TYR A 215 -10.65 -10.30 8.64
CA TYR A 215 -12.13 -10.33 8.71
C TYR A 215 -12.63 -11.24 9.83
N GLN A 216 -11.98 -12.40 10.02
CA GLN A 216 -12.35 -13.38 11.06
C GLN A 216 -11.97 -12.91 12.47
N THR A 217 -11.03 -11.99 12.62
CA THR A 217 -10.61 -11.48 13.94
C THR A 217 -11.60 -10.50 14.57
N GLY A 218 -12.56 -9.99 13.82
CA GLY A 218 -13.51 -8.98 14.29
C GLY A 218 -12.97 -7.55 14.43
N PHE A 219 -11.68 -7.31 14.12
CA PHE A 219 -11.09 -5.97 14.21
C PHE A 219 -11.49 -5.03 13.07
N LEU A 220 -12.14 -5.55 12.02
CA LEU A 220 -12.58 -4.73 10.89
C LEU A 220 -13.83 -3.91 11.25
N GLN A 221 -13.72 -2.60 11.16
CA GLN A 221 -14.86 -1.69 11.24
C GLN A 221 -15.26 -1.25 9.82
N TRP A 222 -16.42 -1.69 9.35
CA TRP A 222 -16.89 -1.46 7.98
C TRP A 222 -17.00 0.01 7.61
N SER A 223 -17.46 0.87 8.50
CA SER A 223 -17.56 2.31 8.25
C SER A 223 -16.19 2.93 7.94
N TYR A 224 -15.16 2.56 8.72
CA TYR A 224 -13.79 3.02 8.50
C TYR A 224 -13.21 2.44 7.21
N ALA A 225 -13.44 1.14 7.00
CA ALA A 225 -12.92 0.43 5.84
C ALA A 225 -13.46 0.99 4.51
N ILE A 226 -14.77 1.25 4.44
CA ILE A 226 -15.42 1.79 3.24
C ILE A 226 -14.98 3.23 2.99
N ALA A 227 -15.00 4.10 4.01
CA ALA A 227 -14.59 5.49 3.87
C ALA A 227 -13.14 5.59 3.34
N MET A 228 -12.24 4.80 3.93
CA MET A 228 -10.85 4.79 3.52
C MET A 228 -10.66 4.14 2.14
N ALA A 229 -11.41 3.10 1.79
CA ALA A 229 -11.35 2.45 0.48
C ALA A 229 -11.77 3.40 -0.65
N CYS A 230 -12.83 4.20 -0.45
CA CYS A 230 -13.25 5.23 -1.41
C CYS A 230 -12.14 6.23 -1.70
N GLY A 231 -11.50 6.75 -0.66
CA GLY A 231 -10.34 7.62 -0.80
C GLY A 231 -9.17 6.92 -1.50
N SER A 232 -8.90 5.69 -1.12
CA SER A 232 -7.78 4.90 -1.65
C SER A 232 -7.92 4.59 -3.14
N ILE A 233 -9.12 4.31 -3.64
CA ILE A 233 -9.38 4.13 -5.07
C ILE A 233 -8.96 5.40 -5.84
N ILE A 234 -9.41 6.56 -5.37
CA ILE A 234 -9.15 7.83 -6.05
C ILE A 234 -7.65 8.13 -6.04
N GLY A 235 -7.02 8.04 -4.85
CA GLY A 235 -5.60 8.28 -4.71
C GLY A 235 -4.76 7.37 -5.59
N SER A 236 -5.11 6.07 -5.66
CA SER A 236 -4.38 5.12 -6.50
C SER A 236 -4.54 5.38 -7.99
N GLN A 237 -5.74 5.75 -8.46
CA GLN A 237 -5.99 6.08 -9.86
C GLN A 237 -5.26 7.36 -10.27
N ILE A 238 -5.33 8.41 -9.46
CA ILE A 238 -4.55 9.63 -9.70
C ILE A 238 -3.06 9.31 -9.71
N GLY A 239 -2.58 8.50 -8.76
CA GLY A 239 -1.20 8.06 -8.69
C GLY A 239 -0.74 7.35 -9.97
N LEU A 240 -1.53 6.43 -10.52
CA LEU A 240 -1.22 5.73 -11.77
C LEU A 240 -1.17 6.68 -12.98
N LEU A 241 -2.08 7.65 -13.07
CA LEU A 241 -2.11 8.63 -14.14
C LEU A 241 -0.90 9.57 -14.11
N VAL A 242 -0.44 9.90 -12.91
CA VAL A 242 0.68 10.84 -12.69
C VAL A 242 2.02 10.11 -12.72
N LEU A 243 2.07 8.82 -12.38
CA LEU A 243 3.28 7.99 -12.28
C LEU A 243 4.26 8.14 -13.47
N PRO A 244 3.81 8.14 -14.76
CA PRO A 244 4.72 8.29 -15.88
C PRO A 244 5.39 9.67 -15.96
N LYS A 245 4.82 10.68 -15.29
CA LYS A 245 5.26 12.09 -15.35
C LYS A 245 6.10 12.51 -14.16
N VAL A 246 6.09 11.74 -13.07
CA VAL A 246 6.78 12.08 -11.82
C VAL A 246 8.23 11.64 -11.88
N PRO A 247 9.18 12.56 -11.74
CA PRO A 247 10.59 12.20 -11.60
C PRO A 247 10.79 11.35 -10.34
N LEU A 248 11.50 10.24 -10.47
CA LEU A 248 11.76 9.31 -9.38
C LEU A 248 12.39 9.98 -8.15
N LYS A 249 13.19 11.04 -8.36
CA LYS A 249 13.77 11.83 -7.26
C LYS A 249 12.70 12.44 -6.36
N ILE A 250 11.64 12.98 -6.95
CA ILE A 250 10.51 13.60 -6.22
C ILE A 250 9.74 12.53 -5.45
N ALA A 251 9.42 11.39 -6.09
CA ALA A 251 8.73 10.28 -5.43
C ALA A 251 9.51 9.75 -4.23
N LYS A 252 10.83 9.59 -4.36
CA LYS A 252 11.72 9.16 -3.29
C LYS A 252 11.80 10.19 -2.15
N SER A 253 11.98 11.47 -2.48
CA SER A 253 12.05 12.55 -1.47
C SER A 253 10.75 12.62 -0.66
N LEU A 254 9.60 12.58 -1.33
CA LEU A 254 8.28 12.62 -0.69
C LEU A 254 8.10 11.43 0.25
N LEU A 255 8.47 10.21 -0.16
CA LEU A 255 8.42 9.02 0.69
C LEU A 255 9.27 9.21 1.95
N ILE A 256 10.54 9.60 1.80
CA ILE A 256 11.47 9.78 2.92
C ILE A 256 10.94 10.82 3.90
N THR A 257 10.49 11.98 3.41
CA THR A 257 9.97 13.07 4.25
C THR A 257 8.78 12.60 5.09
N ILE A 258 7.83 11.90 4.46
CA ILE A 258 6.66 11.38 5.17
C ILE A 258 7.06 10.32 6.19
N MET A 259 7.97 9.39 5.83
CA MET A 259 8.46 8.37 6.76
C MET A 259 9.13 8.99 7.99
N CYS A 260 10.03 9.95 7.80
CA CYS A 260 10.69 10.65 8.91
C CYS A 260 9.68 11.33 9.84
N PHE A 261 8.73 12.06 9.27
CA PHE A 261 7.69 12.74 10.04
C PHE A 261 6.85 11.77 10.87
N LEU A 262 6.41 10.66 10.28
CA LEU A 262 5.57 9.68 10.97
C LEU A 262 6.32 8.91 12.05
N ILE A 263 7.58 8.53 11.82
CA ILE A 263 8.41 7.87 12.84
C ILE A 263 8.61 8.81 14.03
N THR A 264 8.92 10.09 13.78
CA THR A 264 9.08 11.08 14.85
C THR A 264 7.80 11.21 15.69
N GLN A 265 6.63 11.24 15.04
CA GLN A 265 5.35 11.30 15.74
C GLN A 265 5.04 10.01 16.54
N MET A 266 5.36 8.83 15.99
CA MET A 266 5.15 7.57 16.72
C MET A 266 6.04 7.49 17.96
N VAL A 267 7.31 7.89 17.84
CA VAL A 267 8.24 7.93 18.98
C VAL A 267 7.75 8.91 20.05
N TYR A 268 7.31 10.10 19.64
CA TYR A 268 6.75 11.09 20.58
C TYR A 268 5.50 10.61 21.34
N LYS A 269 4.68 9.76 20.71
CA LYS A 269 3.47 9.22 21.36
C LYS A 269 3.76 8.10 22.37
N ILE A 270 4.92 7.45 22.27
CA ILE A 270 5.33 6.33 23.14
C ILE A 270 6.12 6.80 24.36
N ILE A 271 6.83 7.92 24.23
CA ILE A 271 7.49 8.61 25.35
C ILE A 271 6.46 9.45 26.11
#